data_6efe668479cb2cca340f73128650ef7a
#
_entry.id   6efe668479cb2cca340f73128650ef7a
#
_cell.length_a   1.000
_cell.length_b   1.000
_cell.length_c   1.000
_cell.angle_alpha   90.00
_cell.angle_beta   90.00
_cell.angle_gamma   90.00
#
_symmetry.space_group_name_H-M   'P 1'
#
loop_
_entity.id
_entity.type
_entity.pdbx_description
1 polymer ?
#
loop_
_entity_poly.entity_id
_entity_poly.type
_entity_poly.pdbx_seq_one_letter_code
_entity_poly.pdbx_strand_id
1 'polypeptide(L)'
;MKVVLASLMNDEFLKDLTETFPDVDFAVANSAVDQAREIQDADVFFGMPSRDVFVAGERLRWLQIPGTGVDKAVEIPELVNSDVVLTNARGPHTNPMADHVMSVVLDFSHRTHEMMGDQRDRYWSTEKYDQRIAEVGGSKMGILALGGIGQAVARRAHAFGMEVYAVDKNPFPAPPEVREVWGLDRLDDMFEMSDWIVIAA
;
A
#
# COMPACT_ATOMS: atom_id res chain seq x y z
N MET A 1 25.56 -15.99 8.28
CA MET A 1 24.16 -15.92 7.80
C MET A 1 24.18 -15.26 6.43
N LYS A 2 23.55 -15.88 5.42
CA LYS A 2 23.47 -15.31 4.07
C LYS A 2 22.06 -14.75 3.82
N VAL A 3 22.01 -13.51 3.35
CA VAL A 3 20.78 -12.78 3.02
C VAL A 3 20.78 -12.43 1.54
N VAL A 4 19.79 -12.91 0.79
CA VAL A 4 19.58 -12.54 -0.61
C VAL A 4 18.68 -11.32 -0.68
N LEU A 5 19.17 -10.26 -1.32
CA LEU A 5 18.44 -9.01 -1.57
C LEU A 5 17.94 -9.02 -3.02
N ALA A 6 16.67 -9.38 -3.22
CA ALA A 6 16.02 -9.54 -4.53
C ALA A 6 15.06 -8.39 -4.85
N SER A 7 15.30 -7.23 -4.27
CA SER A 7 14.58 -5.98 -4.54
C SER A 7 15.59 -4.91 -4.95
N LEU A 8 15.13 -3.94 -5.73
CA LEU A 8 15.97 -2.81 -6.13
C LEU A 8 16.46 -2.07 -4.87
N MET A 9 17.76 -2.13 -4.64
CA MET A 9 18.44 -1.43 -3.55
C MET A 9 19.31 -0.33 -4.16
N ASN A 10 19.36 0.83 -3.51
CA ASN A 10 20.36 1.82 -3.85
C ASN A 10 21.69 1.49 -3.14
N ASP A 11 22.79 2.01 -3.67
CA ASP A 11 24.13 1.72 -3.15
C ASP A 11 24.33 2.21 -1.70
N GLU A 12 23.68 3.31 -1.32
CA GLU A 12 23.72 3.86 0.02
C GLU A 12 23.10 2.91 1.05
N PHE A 13 21.90 2.36 0.74
CA PHE A 13 21.25 1.40 1.60
C PHE A 13 22.04 0.10 1.75
N LEU A 14 22.62 -0.41 0.65
CA LEU A 14 23.48 -1.60 0.69
C LEU A 14 24.74 -1.35 1.55
N LYS A 15 25.33 -0.17 1.44
CA LYS A 15 26.47 0.24 2.26
C LYS A 15 26.08 0.28 3.74
N ASP A 16 24.95 0.93 4.09
CA ASP A 16 24.48 0.99 5.47
C ASP A 16 24.22 -0.39 6.07
N LEU A 17 23.65 -1.30 5.28
CA LEU A 17 23.45 -2.69 5.71
C LEU A 17 24.77 -3.40 6.00
N THR A 18 25.75 -3.31 5.09
CA THR A 18 27.04 -3.99 5.23
C THR A 18 27.90 -3.41 6.35
N GLU A 19 27.83 -2.09 6.57
CA GLU A 19 28.52 -1.43 7.69
C GLU A 19 27.85 -1.74 9.04
N THR A 20 26.51 -1.84 9.07
CA THR A 20 25.77 -2.13 10.31
C THR A 20 25.84 -3.60 10.71
N PHE A 21 25.91 -4.51 9.74
CA PHE A 21 25.90 -5.95 9.96
C PHE A 21 27.09 -6.63 9.27
N PRO A 22 28.34 -6.40 9.70
CA PRO A 22 29.54 -6.89 9.03
C PRO A 22 29.67 -8.44 9.00
N ASP A 23 28.99 -9.13 9.90
CA ASP A 23 28.99 -10.61 9.96
C ASP A 23 27.91 -11.26 9.07
N VAL A 24 27.15 -10.47 8.31
CA VAL A 24 26.08 -10.93 7.41
C VAL A 24 26.59 -10.85 5.97
N ASP A 25 26.46 -11.94 5.24
CA ASP A 25 26.76 -12.02 3.81
C ASP A 25 25.52 -11.56 3.01
N PHE A 26 25.59 -10.39 2.39
CA PHE A 26 24.52 -9.81 1.57
C PHE A 26 24.77 -10.04 0.09
N ALA A 27 23.95 -10.87 -0.56
CA ALA A 27 23.98 -11.15 -1.99
C ALA A 27 22.85 -10.40 -2.73
N VAL A 28 23.21 -9.45 -3.60
CA VAL A 28 22.23 -8.73 -4.43
C VAL A 28 21.89 -9.58 -5.65
N ALA A 29 20.59 -9.86 -5.88
CA ALA A 29 20.10 -10.71 -6.95
C ALA A 29 18.91 -10.03 -7.69
N ASN A 30 19.23 -9.27 -8.74
CA ASN A 30 18.24 -8.47 -9.49
C ASN A 30 17.56 -9.25 -10.64
N SER A 31 18.06 -10.42 -11.00
CA SER A 31 17.45 -11.29 -12.02
C SER A 31 16.95 -12.60 -11.42
N ALA A 32 15.95 -13.24 -12.04
CA ALA A 32 15.44 -14.54 -11.60
C ALA A 32 16.55 -15.62 -11.62
N VAL A 33 17.50 -15.54 -12.53
CA VAL A 33 18.64 -16.45 -12.62
C VAL A 33 19.59 -16.27 -11.43
N ASP A 34 19.90 -15.02 -11.07
CA ASP A 34 20.74 -14.74 -9.90
C ASP A 34 20.02 -15.12 -8.62
N GLN A 35 18.72 -14.83 -8.50
CA GLN A 35 17.91 -15.23 -7.35
C GLN A 35 17.94 -16.75 -7.15
N ALA A 36 17.72 -17.53 -8.23
CA ALA A 36 17.75 -18.99 -8.15
C ALA A 36 19.11 -19.56 -7.80
N ARG A 37 20.20 -18.86 -8.17
CA ARG A 37 21.56 -19.23 -7.79
C ARG A 37 21.85 -18.90 -6.33
N GLU A 38 21.57 -17.67 -5.93
CA GLU A 38 21.96 -17.16 -4.61
C GLU A 38 21.10 -17.71 -3.46
N ILE A 39 19.85 -18.14 -3.72
CA ILE A 39 18.93 -18.65 -2.71
C ILE A 39 19.30 -20.06 -2.21
N GLN A 40 20.05 -20.84 -2.98
CA GLN A 40 20.32 -22.25 -2.68
C GLN A 40 20.90 -22.46 -1.28
N ASP A 41 21.80 -21.60 -0.86
CA ASP A 41 22.47 -21.67 0.44
C ASP A 41 22.10 -20.47 1.36
N ALA A 42 21.08 -19.69 1.00
CA ALA A 42 20.64 -18.54 1.77
C ALA A 42 19.80 -18.93 3.00
N ASP A 43 19.99 -18.21 4.08
CA ASP A 43 19.15 -18.29 5.28
C ASP A 43 17.92 -17.38 5.19
N VAL A 44 18.05 -16.23 4.51
CA VAL A 44 17.04 -15.18 4.39
C VAL A 44 16.92 -14.73 2.94
N PHE A 45 15.69 -14.52 2.49
CA PHE A 45 15.40 -13.91 1.19
C PHE A 45 14.53 -12.65 1.39
N PHE A 46 15.03 -11.51 0.93
CA PHE A 46 14.30 -10.24 0.92
C PHE A 46 13.81 -9.94 -0.49
N GLY A 47 12.53 -10.08 -0.73
CA GLY A 47 11.89 -9.88 -2.04
C GLY A 47 10.66 -10.75 -2.21
N MET A 48 10.15 -10.82 -3.45
CA MET A 48 9.06 -11.72 -3.83
C MET A 48 9.62 -12.78 -4.78
N PRO A 49 9.94 -14.00 -4.31
CA PRO A 49 10.44 -15.05 -5.17
C PRO A 49 9.33 -15.59 -6.08
N SER A 50 9.69 -16.03 -7.29
CA SER A 50 8.85 -16.96 -8.04
C SER A 50 8.85 -18.33 -7.35
N ARG A 51 7.88 -19.20 -7.72
CA ARG A 51 7.86 -20.57 -7.20
C ARG A 51 9.17 -21.30 -7.44
N ASP A 52 9.73 -21.20 -8.66
CA ASP A 52 10.99 -21.90 -9.04
C ASP A 52 12.19 -21.39 -8.21
N VAL A 53 12.24 -20.09 -7.93
CA VAL A 53 13.25 -19.50 -7.05
C VAL A 53 13.08 -20.02 -5.63
N PHE A 54 11.85 -20.02 -5.09
CA PHE A 54 11.60 -20.49 -3.72
C PHE A 54 12.00 -21.95 -3.53
N VAL A 55 11.62 -22.83 -4.45
CA VAL A 55 11.93 -24.27 -4.40
C VAL A 55 13.42 -24.55 -4.47
N ALA A 56 14.21 -23.67 -5.10
CA ALA A 56 15.67 -23.80 -5.14
C ALA A 56 16.37 -23.49 -3.78
N GLY A 57 15.66 -22.90 -2.83
CA GLY A 57 16.19 -22.49 -1.53
C GLY A 57 16.16 -23.60 -0.49
N GLU A 58 17.19 -24.45 -0.43
CA GLU A 58 17.24 -25.63 0.45
C GLU A 58 17.39 -25.29 1.95
N ARG A 59 17.92 -24.10 2.27
CA ARG A 59 18.26 -23.68 3.64
C ARG A 59 17.45 -22.50 4.13
N LEU A 60 16.51 -22.01 3.30
CA LEU A 60 15.74 -20.79 3.60
C LEU A 60 14.92 -20.97 4.88
N ARG A 61 15.04 -20.03 5.79
CA ARG A 61 14.32 -19.99 7.05
C ARG A 61 13.41 -18.77 7.19
N TRP A 62 13.71 -17.70 6.45
CA TRP A 62 12.94 -16.46 6.53
C TRP A 62 12.78 -15.81 5.16
N LEU A 63 11.55 -15.52 4.80
CA LEU A 63 11.16 -14.73 3.64
C LEU A 63 10.56 -13.39 4.09
N GLN A 64 11.23 -12.29 3.81
CA GLN A 64 10.74 -10.95 4.05
C GLN A 64 10.25 -10.33 2.74
N ILE A 65 8.98 -9.99 2.68
CA ILE A 65 8.39 -9.27 1.54
C ILE A 65 8.50 -7.76 1.80
N PRO A 66 9.08 -6.96 0.86
CA PRO A 66 9.25 -5.52 1.03
C PRO A 66 7.93 -4.72 0.94
N GLY A 67 6.88 -5.33 0.39
CA GLY A 67 5.54 -4.76 0.30
C GLY A 67 4.60 -5.23 1.42
N THR A 68 3.36 -4.75 1.37
CA THR A 68 2.31 -5.14 2.34
C THR A 68 1.57 -6.41 1.91
N GLY A 69 1.34 -6.60 0.59
CA GLY A 69 0.60 -7.74 0.06
C GLY A 69 1.42 -9.02 0.07
N VAL A 70 0.80 -10.12 0.51
CA VAL A 70 1.40 -11.46 0.54
C VAL A 70 0.71 -12.44 -0.41
N ASP A 71 -0.27 -11.98 -1.18
CA ASP A 71 -1.15 -12.82 -2.02
C ASP A 71 -0.35 -13.75 -2.94
N LYS A 72 0.65 -13.20 -3.64
CA LYS A 72 1.52 -13.99 -4.53
C LYS A 72 2.41 -14.99 -3.78
N ALA A 73 2.77 -14.69 -2.53
CA ALA A 73 3.59 -15.61 -1.74
C ALA A 73 2.77 -16.82 -1.29
N VAL A 74 1.52 -16.61 -0.88
CA VAL A 74 0.62 -17.71 -0.45
C VAL A 74 0.08 -18.54 -1.63
N GLU A 75 0.29 -18.12 -2.87
CA GLU A 75 0.06 -18.92 -4.07
C GLU A 75 1.14 -19.99 -4.30
N ILE A 76 2.27 -19.95 -3.58
CA ILE A 76 3.35 -20.94 -3.66
C ILE A 76 3.03 -22.08 -2.67
N PRO A 77 2.58 -23.27 -3.13
CA PRO A 77 2.17 -24.35 -2.24
C PRO A 77 3.30 -24.85 -1.33
N GLU A 78 4.53 -24.85 -1.84
CA GLU A 78 5.72 -25.27 -1.10
C GLU A 78 6.01 -24.30 0.08
N LEU A 79 5.81 -22.99 -0.12
CA LEU A 79 5.96 -22.00 0.96
C LEU A 79 4.88 -22.19 2.03
N VAL A 80 3.61 -22.35 1.61
CA VAL A 80 2.47 -22.53 2.55
C VAL A 80 2.63 -23.77 3.41
N ASN A 81 3.25 -24.84 2.87
CA ASN A 81 3.48 -26.09 3.59
C ASN A 81 4.90 -26.20 4.21
N SER A 82 5.67 -25.13 4.25
CA SER A 82 7.02 -25.10 4.83
C SER A 82 7.04 -24.48 6.22
N ASP A 83 8.17 -24.66 6.92
CA ASP A 83 8.47 -23.99 8.19
C ASP A 83 9.14 -22.61 7.99
N VAL A 84 9.22 -22.09 6.74
CA VAL A 84 9.80 -20.79 6.44
C VAL A 84 8.93 -19.70 7.02
N VAL A 85 9.52 -18.84 7.84
CA VAL A 85 8.82 -17.68 8.41
C VAL A 85 8.58 -16.64 7.33
N LEU A 86 7.31 -16.32 7.05
CA LEU A 86 6.92 -15.26 6.13
C LEU A 86 6.59 -13.99 6.89
N THR A 87 7.25 -12.88 6.55
CA THR A 87 6.94 -11.55 7.08
C THR A 87 6.81 -10.52 5.95
N ASN A 88 6.11 -9.42 6.22
CA ASN A 88 5.89 -8.34 5.27
C ASN A 88 6.17 -6.95 5.89
N ALA A 89 6.24 -5.93 5.04
CA ALA A 89 6.43 -4.53 5.46
C ALA A 89 5.08 -3.85 5.73
N ARG A 90 4.36 -4.29 6.76
CA ARG A 90 3.09 -3.66 7.16
C ARG A 90 3.36 -2.34 7.90
N GLY A 91 2.72 -1.26 7.43
CA GLY A 91 2.76 0.05 8.11
C GLY A 91 3.42 1.18 7.31
N PRO A 92 4.63 1.03 6.74
CA PRO A 92 5.35 2.12 6.07
C PRO A 92 4.55 2.83 4.97
N HIS A 93 3.71 2.11 4.25
CA HIS A 93 2.88 2.66 3.16
C HIS A 93 1.59 3.36 3.62
N THR A 94 1.24 3.28 4.91
CA THR A 94 -0.02 3.79 5.44
C THR A 94 -0.20 5.29 5.19
N ASN A 95 0.78 6.10 5.56
CA ASN A 95 0.71 7.56 5.40
C ASN A 95 0.84 7.98 3.93
N PRO A 96 1.85 7.54 3.16
CA PRO A 96 1.96 7.89 1.74
C PRO A 96 0.71 7.54 0.92
N MET A 97 0.11 6.37 1.17
CA MET A 97 -1.14 5.97 0.49
C MET A 97 -2.30 6.88 0.85
N ALA A 98 -2.45 7.24 2.13
CA ALA A 98 -3.51 8.14 2.56
C ALA A 98 -3.32 9.57 2.03
N ASP A 99 -2.08 10.07 1.95
CA ASP A 99 -1.76 11.35 1.32
C ASP A 99 -2.13 11.33 -0.17
N HIS A 100 -1.80 10.23 -0.87
CA HIS A 100 -2.16 10.06 -2.28
C HIS A 100 -3.67 10.06 -2.49
N VAL A 101 -4.45 9.33 -1.68
CA VAL A 101 -5.92 9.31 -1.77
C VAL A 101 -6.47 10.73 -1.65
N MET A 102 -6.05 11.49 -0.64
CA MET A 102 -6.54 12.85 -0.47
C MET A 102 -6.08 13.80 -1.59
N SER A 103 -4.87 13.61 -2.11
CA SER A 103 -4.41 14.40 -3.27
C SER A 103 -5.31 14.20 -4.48
N VAL A 104 -5.73 12.96 -4.76
CA VAL A 104 -6.65 12.65 -5.87
C VAL A 104 -8.03 13.23 -5.61
N VAL A 105 -8.58 13.09 -4.40
CA VAL A 105 -9.89 13.68 -4.03
C VAL A 105 -9.87 15.20 -4.25
N LEU A 106 -8.84 15.89 -3.79
CA LEU A 106 -8.69 17.34 -3.97
C LEU A 106 -8.47 17.72 -5.44
N ASP A 107 -7.69 16.94 -6.19
CA ASP A 107 -7.46 17.17 -7.61
C ASP A 107 -8.76 17.13 -8.42
N PHE A 108 -9.62 16.13 -8.14
CA PHE A 108 -10.92 16.02 -8.79
C PHE A 108 -11.91 17.09 -8.33
N SER A 109 -12.00 17.37 -7.04
CA SER A 109 -12.95 18.37 -6.51
C SER A 109 -12.61 19.78 -6.97
N HIS A 110 -11.32 20.12 -7.08
CA HIS A 110 -10.83 21.41 -7.54
C HIS A 110 -10.50 21.48 -9.04
N ARG A 111 -10.70 20.38 -9.79
CA ARG A 111 -10.38 20.32 -11.23
C ARG A 111 -8.91 20.65 -11.56
N THR A 112 -8.00 20.39 -10.66
CA THR A 112 -6.59 20.76 -10.81
C THR A 112 -5.96 20.08 -12.02
N HIS A 113 -6.30 18.81 -12.30
CA HIS A 113 -5.86 18.06 -13.47
C HIS A 113 -6.25 18.76 -14.80
N GLU A 114 -7.43 19.38 -14.87
CA GLU A 114 -7.84 20.17 -16.04
C GLU A 114 -7.08 21.49 -16.10
N MET A 115 -6.93 22.19 -14.96
CA MET A 115 -6.21 23.45 -14.87
C MET A 115 -4.73 23.31 -15.27
N MET A 116 -4.10 22.18 -14.95
CA MET A 116 -2.74 21.88 -15.38
C MET A 116 -2.63 21.72 -16.92
N GLY A 117 -3.68 21.25 -17.58
CA GLY A 117 -3.78 21.25 -19.05
C GLY A 117 -3.82 22.67 -19.59
N ASP A 118 -4.73 23.48 -19.09
CA ASP A 118 -4.90 24.87 -19.48
C ASP A 118 -3.62 25.70 -19.24
N GLN A 119 -2.93 25.47 -18.11
CA GLN A 119 -1.65 26.12 -17.81
C GLN A 119 -0.58 25.82 -18.87
N ARG A 120 -0.50 24.57 -19.34
CA ARG A 120 0.44 24.19 -20.43
C ARG A 120 0.10 24.92 -21.72
N ASP A 121 -1.20 25.09 -22.00
CA ASP A 121 -1.69 25.76 -23.19
C ASP A 121 -1.72 27.30 -23.03
N ARG A 122 -1.25 27.81 -21.87
CA ARG A 122 -1.26 29.24 -21.50
C ARG A 122 -2.67 29.85 -21.60
N TYR A 123 -3.69 29.04 -21.32
CA TYR A 123 -5.07 29.43 -21.32
C TYR A 123 -5.54 29.73 -19.90
N TRP A 124 -6.18 30.89 -19.68
CA TRP A 124 -6.76 31.28 -18.42
C TRP A 124 -8.27 31.54 -18.60
N SER A 125 -9.08 30.81 -17.83
CA SER A 125 -10.52 31.01 -17.78
C SER A 125 -11.04 30.70 -16.38
N THR A 126 -11.72 31.66 -15.77
CA THR A 126 -12.47 31.42 -14.54
C THR A 126 -13.84 30.81 -14.83
N GLU A 127 -14.47 31.20 -15.93
CA GLU A 127 -15.81 30.73 -16.34
C GLU A 127 -15.85 29.21 -16.60
N LYS A 128 -14.74 28.63 -17.13
CA LYS A 128 -14.64 27.19 -17.38
C LYS A 128 -14.82 26.35 -16.11
N TYR A 129 -14.40 26.89 -14.96
CA TYR A 129 -14.38 26.19 -13.70
C TYR A 129 -15.47 26.65 -12.73
N ASP A 130 -16.17 27.72 -13.08
CA ASP A 130 -17.28 28.22 -12.29
C ASP A 130 -18.33 27.13 -12.09
N GLN A 131 -18.81 26.94 -10.87
CA GLN A 131 -19.77 25.89 -10.46
C GLN A 131 -19.27 24.43 -10.67
N ARG A 132 -18.03 24.21 -11.08
CA ARG A 132 -17.44 22.86 -11.25
C ARG A 132 -16.45 22.52 -10.13
N ILE A 133 -15.93 23.52 -9.45
CA ILE A 133 -15.13 23.35 -8.25
C ILE A 133 -16.07 23.12 -7.08
N ALA A 134 -15.80 22.08 -6.29
CA ALA A 134 -16.58 21.74 -5.12
C ALA A 134 -15.69 21.67 -3.88
N GLU A 135 -16.20 22.15 -2.76
CA GLU A 135 -15.59 21.92 -1.46
C GLU A 135 -15.79 20.45 -1.06
N VAL A 136 -14.78 19.84 -0.44
CA VAL A 136 -14.91 18.48 0.10
C VAL A 136 -15.54 18.47 1.49
N GLY A 137 -15.49 19.60 2.21
CA GLY A 137 -16.12 19.75 3.52
C GLY A 137 -17.64 19.50 3.45
N GLY A 138 -18.16 18.72 4.39
CA GLY A 138 -19.56 18.31 4.42
C GLY A 138 -19.94 17.16 3.46
N SER A 139 -19.04 16.78 2.53
CA SER A 139 -19.27 15.61 1.69
C SER A 139 -19.03 14.29 2.45
N LYS A 140 -19.61 13.21 1.96
CA LYS A 140 -19.53 11.88 2.58
C LYS A 140 -18.49 11.02 1.89
N MET A 141 -17.57 10.47 2.70
CA MET A 141 -16.58 9.49 2.24
C MET A 141 -16.90 8.11 2.80
N GLY A 142 -17.14 7.16 1.93
CA GLY A 142 -17.24 5.73 2.25
C GLY A 142 -15.88 5.05 2.10
N ILE A 143 -15.46 4.30 3.12
CA ILE A 143 -14.19 3.55 3.11
C ILE A 143 -14.50 2.05 3.24
N LEU A 144 -14.15 1.29 2.21
CA LEU A 144 -14.18 -0.17 2.26
C LEU A 144 -12.85 -0.69 2.79
N ALA A 145 -12.89 -1.38 3.91
CA ALA A 145 -11.80 -1.84 4.77
C ALA A 145 -11.14 -0.71 5.60
N LEU A 146 -11.36 -0.77 6.91
CA LEU A 146 -10.85 0.22 7.87
C LEU A 146 -9.56 -0.28 8.58
N GLY A 147 -8.64 -0.87 7.80
CA GLY A 147 -7.30 -1.22 8.24
C GLY A 147 -6.40 0.00 8.44
N GLY A 148 -5.08 -0.19 8.49
CA GLY A 148 -4.13 0.93 8.71
C GLY A 148 -4.29 2.07 7.69
N ILE A 149 -4.40 1.75 6.39
CA ILE A 149 -4.59 2.74 5.32
C ILE A 149 -5.95 3.42 5.44
N GLY A 150 -7.04 2.63 5.57
CA GLY A 150 -8.39 3.18 5.71
C GLY A 150 -8.52 4.15 6.89
N GLN A 151 -7.96 3.82 8.06
CA GLN A 151 -7.93 4.73 9.20
C GLN A 151 -7.09 5.99 8.96
N ALA A 152 -5.96 5.88 8.24
CA ALA A 152 -5.14 7.04 7.91
C ALA A 152 -5.84 7.97 6.92
N VAL A 153 -6.61 7.43 5.97
CA VAL A 153 -7.49 8.20 5.07
C VAL A 153 -8.61 8.87 5.89
N ALA A 154 -9.28 8.12 6.78
CA ALA A 154 -10.36 8.64 7.61
C ALA A 154 -9.94 9.87 8.42
N ARG A 155 -8.77 9.80 9.07
CA ARG A 155 -8.22 10.97 9.82
C ARG A 155 -8.05 12.20 8.94
N ARG A 156 -7.55 12.03 7.71
CA ARG A 156 -7.36 13.15 6.77
C ARG A 156 -8.68 13.69 6.26
N ALA A 157 -9.57 12.82 5.81
CA ALA A 157 -10.90 13.20 5.35
C ALA A 157 -11.68 13.97 6.43
N HIS A 158 -11.64 13.48 7.66
CA HIS A 158 -12.24 14.17 8.82
C HIS A 158 -11.63 15.56 9.05
N ALA A 159 -10.29 15.69 8.93
CA ALA A 159 -9.63 17.00 9.06
C ALA A 159 -10.01 17.98 7.95
N PHE A 160 -10.44 17.51 6.78
CA PHE A 160 -11.05 18.32 5.72
C PHE A 160 -12.56 18.59 5.93
N GLY A 161 -13.13 18.18 7.07
CA GLY A 161 -14.53 18.39 7.37
C GLY A 161 -15.49 17.43 6.67
N MET A 162 -15.01 16.33 6.12
CA MET A 162 -15.85 15.29 5.51
C MET A 162 -16.52 14.42 6.58
N GLU A 163 -17.68 13.87 6.26
CA GLU A 163 -18.33 12.83 7.06
C GLU A 163 -17.85 11.45 6.58
N VAL A 164 -17.18 10.70 7.45
CA VAL A 164 -16.57 9.42 7.08
C VAL A 164 -17.42 8.26 7.60
N TYR A 165 -17.73 7.32 6.72
CA TYR A 165 -18.37 6.04 7.01
C TYR A 165 -17.48 4.92 6.51
N ALA A 166 -17.53 3.76 7.16
CA ALA A 166 -16.70 2.64 6.76
C ALA A 166 -17.47 1.32 6.76
N VAL A 167 -17.04 0.42 5.89
CA VAL A 167 -17.44 -0.99 5.90
C VAL A 167 -16.20 -1.84 6.09
N ASP A 168 -16.24 -2.77 7.05
CA ASP A 168 -15.15 -3.71 7.28
C ASP A 168 -15.70 -5.14 7.42
N LYS A 169 -14.93 -6.13 7.03
CA LYS A 169 -15.27 -7.55 7.19
C LYS A 169 -15.48 -7.92 8.65
N ASN A 170 -14.73 -7.29 9.54
CA ASN A 170 -14.82 -7.47 10.98
C ASN A 170 -15.10 -6.10 11.62
N PRO A 171 -16.36 -5.65 11.66
CA PRO A 171 -16.69 -4.33 12.19
C PRO A 171 -16.29 -4.21 13.67
N PHE A 172 -15.85 -3.03 14.05
CA PHE A 172 -15.41 -2.69 15.39
C PHE A 172 -15.94 -1.29 15.78
N PRO A 173 -15.86 -0.88 17.06
CA PRO A 173 -16.30 0.44 17.46
C PRO A 173 -15.64 1.55 16.64
N ALA A 174 -16.45 2.46 16.10
CA ALA A 174 -15.98 3.52 15.23
C ALA A 174 -14.94 4.41 15.96
N PRO A 175 -13.77 4.67 15.34
CA PRO A 175 -12.83 5.65 15.86
C PRO A 175 -13.41 7.06 15.73
N PRO A 176 -12.88 8.07 16.45
CA PRO A 176 -13.45 9.42 16.52
C PRO A 176 -13.67 10.11 15.18
N GLU A 177 -12.89 9.76 14.18
CA GLU A 177 -12.94 10.34 12.83
C GLU A 177 -13.98 9.69 11.92
N VAL A 178 -14.57 8.56 12.34
CA VAL A 178 -15.55 7.78 11.55
C VAL A 178 -16.90 7.82 12.25
N ARG A 179 -17.95 8.13 11.51
CA ARG A 179 -19.32 8.18 12.04
C ARG A 179 -19.81 6.79 12.47
N GLU A 180 -19.67 5.82 11.56
CA GLU A 180 -20.10 4.44 11.78
C GLU A 180 -19.18 3.48 11.03
N VAL A 181 -19.01 2.27 11.59
CA VAL A 181 -18.32 1.14 10.96
C VAL A 181 -19.31 -0.02 10.84
N TRP A 182 -19.65 -0.34 9.61
CA TRP A 182 -20.64 -1.38 9.27
C TRP A 182 -19.99 -2.68 8.82
N GLY A 183 -20.74 -3.76 8.86
CA GLY A 183 -20.40 -5.04 8.22
C GLY A 183 -20.63 -5.01 6.71
N LEU A 184 -20.22 -6.09 6.03
CA LEU A 184 -20.35 -6.23 4.57
C LEU A 184 -21.83 -6.25 4.09
N ASP A 185 -22.76 -6.55 4.97
CA ASP A 185 -24.21 -6.50 4.73
C ASP A 185 -24.74 -5.07 4.46
N ARG A 186 -23.97 -4.04 4.83
CA ARG A 186 -24.28 -2.63 4.61
C ARG A 186 -23.43 -1.95 3.52
N LEU A 187 -22.78 -2.77 2.65
CA LEU A 187 -21.88 -2.24 1.61
C LEU A 187 -22.65 -1.38 0.58
N ASP A 188 -23.83 -1.83 0.16
CA ASP A 188 -24.65 -1.10 -0.81
C ASP A 188 -25.13 0.24 -0.23
N ASP A 189 -25.55 0.27 1.05
CA ASP A 189 -25.94 1.49 1.75
C ASP A 189 -24.77 2.53 1.76
N MET A 190 -23.54 2.05 2.01
CA MET A 190 -22.37 2.91 1.97
C MET A 190 -22.15 3.48 0.56
N PHE A 191 -22.29 2.67 -0.47
CA PHE A 191 -22.12 3.13 -1.86
C PHE A 191 -23.17 4.15 -2.27
N GLU A 192 -24.43 3.92 -1.92
CA GLU A 192 -25.53 4.82 -2.26
C GLU A 192 -25.43 6.20 -1.61
N MET A 193 -24.90 6.26 -0.38
CA MET A 193 -24.86 7.51 0.37
C MET A 193 -23.56 8.32 0.18
N SER A 194 -22.52 7.72 -0.40
CA SER A 194 -21.19 8.34 -0.46
C SER A 194 -20.99 9.18 -1.70
N ASP A 195 -20.43 10.37 -1.52
CA ASP A 195 -19.92 11.22 -2.61
C ASP A 195 -18.55 10.74 -3.12
N TRP A 196 -17.77 10.15 -2.22
CA TRP A 196 -16.44 9.61 -2.46
C TRP A 196 -16.34 8.19 -1.91
N ILE A 197 -15.74 7.29 -2.67
CA ILE A 197 -15.53 5.90 -2.25
C ILE A 197 -14.05 5.57 -2.32
N VAL A 198 -13.52 5.04 -1.21
CA VAL A 198 -12.13 4.58 -1.09
C VAL A 198 -12.13 3.09 -0.80
N ILE A 199 -11.44 2.31 -1.65
CA ILE A 199 -11.23 0.88 -1.45
C ILE A 199 -9.80 0.70 -0.91
N ALA A 200 -9.70 0.30 0.38
CA ALA A 200 -8.43 0.15 1.10
C ALA A 200 -8.19 -1.31 1.55
N ALA A 201 -8.86 -2.26 0.85
CA ALA A 201 -8.79 -3.71 1.11
C ALA A 201 -7.52 -4.34 0.54
#